data_d677d700cd83dfe55d93a8a0c303c2c4
#
_entry.id   d677d700cd83dfe55d93a8a0c303c2c4
#
_cell.length_a   1.000
_cell.length_b   1.000
_cell.length_c   1.000
_cell.angle_alpha   90.00
_cell.angle_beta   90.00
_cell.angle_gamma   90.00
#
_symmetry.space_group_name_H-M   'P 1'
#
loop_
_entity.id
_entity.type
_entity.pdbx_description
1 polymer ?
#
loop_
_entity_poly.entity_id
_entity_poly.type
_entity_poly.pdbx_seq_one_letter_code
_entity_poly.pdbx_strand_id
1 'polypeptide(L)'
;MNKKILVAPSLLSADFSILKDEIKKIEDSGADMIHLDVMDGHFVPNITIGPLIVEAVRRCADMILDVHLMIEEPHKFIKDFVDSGSDIITIHAEAYAGEGFKPYPALNNQGLRKGMSKTADNIDEGRVKEVLREIKSFGKKAGVSLNPDSPLCIEGVLEDADMVLFMSVHPGFGGQSFIEAVLPKIKALRKIYSGDIEVDGGINDRNAKSIIDAGANILVAGSYFFGAKDKSDAVKKLRG
;
A
#
# COMPACT_ATOMS: atom_id res chain seq x y z
N MET A 1 -20.84 -4.11 -11.02
CA MET A 1 -20.01 -3.78 -12.21
C MET A 1 -18.62 -4.29 -11.96
N ASN A 2 -18.02 -5.04 -12.90
CA ASN A 2 -16.62 -5.43 -12.76
C ASN A 2 -15.74 -4.18 -12.96
N LYS A 3 -14.97 -3.80 -11.92
CA LYS A 3 -13.97 -2.75 -12.04
C LYS A 3 -12.81 -3.23 -12.92
N LYS A 4 -12.14 -2.30 -13.62
CA LYS A 4 -10.89 -2.57 -14.32
C LYS A 4 -9.84 -3.04 -13.30
N ILE A 5 -9.10 -4.08 -13.61
CA ILE A 5 -7.98 -4.53 -12.77
C ILE A 5 -6.75 -3.68 -13.11
N LEU A 6 -6.22 -3.03 -12.08
CA LEU A 6 -5.05 -2.18 -12.15
C LEU A 6 -3.86 -2.88 -11.50
N VAL A 7 -2.67 -2.64 -12.04
CA VAL A 7 -1.41 -3.21 -11.51
C VAL A 7 -0.47 -2.07 -11.15
N ALA A 8 0.03 -2.12 -9.91
CA ALA A 8 0.93 -1.15 -9.31
C ALA A 8 2.24 -1.82 -8.90
N PRO A 9 3.30 -1.82 -9.73
CA PRO A 9 4.61 -2.30 -9.29
C PRO A 9 5.17 -1.46 -8.14
N SER A 10 5.56 -2.12 -7.02
CA SER A 10 6.18 -1.44 -5.89
C SER A 10 7.67 -1.25 -6.09
N LEU A 11 8.13 0.00 -6.06
CA LEU A 11 9.55 0.38 -6.14
C LEU A 11 10.39 -0.16 -4.98
N LEU A 12 9.78 -0.65 -3.89
CA LEU A 12 10.51 -1.28 -2.79
C LEU A 12 11.39 -2.46 -3.25
N SER A 13 11.03 -3.10 -4.37
CA SER A 13 11.78 -4.23 -4.95
C SER A 13 12.67 -3.83 -6.16
N ALA A 14 12.74 -2.54 -6.49
CA ALA A 14 13.54 -2.04 -7.59
C ALA A 14 15.03 -1.90 -7.22
N ASP A 15 15.90 -1.85 -8.22
CA ASP A 15 17.29 -1.45 -8.03
C ASP A 15 17.40 0.07 -8.00
N PHE A 16 17.55 0.65 -6.81
CA PHE A 16 17.65 2.10 -6.63
C PHE A 16 18.90 2.71 -7.24
N SER A 17 19.94 1.93 -7.56
CA SER A 17 21.15 2.43 -8.25
C SER A 17 20.87 2.84 -9.70
N ILE A 18 19.78 2.32 -10.29
CA ILE A 18 19.31 2.58 -11.65
C ILE A 18 17.82 2.97 -11.67
N LEU A 19 17.37 3.70 -10.65
CA LEU A 19 15.94 3.97 -10.40
C LEU A 19 15.20 4.48 -11.65
N LYS A 20 15.80 5.39 -12.42
CA LYS A 20 15.20 5.91 -13.66
C LYS A 20 14.91 4.82 -14.68
N ASP A 21 15.83 3.85 -14.84
CA ASP A 21 15.65 2.75 -15.77
C ASP A 21 14.59 1.76 -15.26
N GLU A 22 14.52 1.57 -13.93
CA GLU A 22 13.47 0.75 -13.32
C GLU A 22 12.08 1.37 -13.50
N ILE A 23 11.94 2.69 -13.34
CA ILE A 23 10.71 3.43 -13.65
C ILE A 23 10.32 3.24 -15.12
N LYS A 24 11.27 3.37 -16.03
CA LYS A 24 11.03 3.16 -17.47
C LYS A 24 10.52 1.75 -17.77
N LYS A 25 11.02 0.72 -17.08
CA LYS A 25 10.52 -0.66 -17.22
C LYS A 25 9.06 -0.78 -16.74
N ILE A 26 8.66 -0.04 -15.71
CA ILE A 26 7.27 -0.01 -15.25
C ILE A 26 6.39 0.63 -16.33
N GLU A 27 6.76 1.80 -16.86
CA GLU A 27 6.01 2.47 -17.93
C GLU A 27 5.85 1.57 -19.16
N ASP A 28 6.94 0.97 -19.64
CA ASP A 28 6.96 0.12 -20.85
C ASP A 28 6.20 -1.21 -20.65
N SER A 29 5.96 -1.63 -19.39
CA SER A 29 5.25 -2.88 -19.09
C SER A 29 3.72 -2.77 -19.30
N GLY A 30 3.18 -1.55 -19.36
CA GLY A 30 1.76 -1.31 -19.39
C GLY A 30 1.09 -1.44 -18.01
N ALA A 31 1.84 -1.29 -16.92
CA ALA A 31 1.31 -1.09 -15.57
C ALA A 31 0.50 0.22 -15.49
N ASP A 32 -0.39 0.35 -14.51
CA ASP A 32 -1.31 1.49 -14.42
C ASP A 32 -0.79 2.59 -13.49
N MET A 33 0.04 2.27 -12.51
CA MET A 33 0.59 3.21 -11.52
C MET A 33 1.92 2.71 -10.95
N ILE A 34 2.59 3.55 -10.20
CA ILE A 34 3.82 3.22 -9.46
C ILE A 34 3.50 3.27 -7.97
N HIS A 35 3.73 2.17 -7.24
CA HIS A 35 3.54 2.11 -5.80
C HIS A 35 4.85 2.44 -5.06
N LEU A 36 4.74 3.32 -4.05
CA LEU A 36 5.87 3.84 -3.28
C LEU A 36 5.67 3.60 -1.78
N ASP A 37 6.41 2.64 -1.23
CA ASP A 37 6.36 2.26 0.18
C ASP A 37 7.26 3.16 1.03
N VAL A 38 6.66 4.06 1.80
CA VAL A 38 7.34 4.98 2.70
C VAL A 38 7.34 4.42 4.11
N MET A 39 8.54 4.24 4.69
CA MET A 39 8.73 3.66 6.01
C MET A 39 9.69 4.51 6.83
N ASP A 40 9.39 4.73 8.12
CA ASP A 40 10.11 5.64 9.02
C ASP A 40 10.97 4.95 10.08
N GLY A 41 10.96 3.61 10.14
CA GLY A 41 11.65 2.84 11.17
C GLY A 41 10.95 2.81 12.54
N HIS A 42 9.80 3.49 12.68
CA HIS A 42 8.99 3.56 13.90
C HIS A 42 7.66 2.80 13.73
N PHE A 43 6.86 3.18 12.76
CA PHE A 43 5.64 2.47 12.43
C PHE A 43 5.92 1.03 11.99
N VAL A 44 6.94 0.85 11.15
CA VAL A 44 7.49 -0.44 10.72
C VAL A 44 9.00 -0.49 10.96
N PRO A 45 9.60 -1.69 11.10
CA PRO A 45 11.01 -1.83 11.46
C PRO A 45 11.98 -1.68 10.28
N ASN A 46 11.70 -0.80 9.37
CA ASN A 46 12.53 -0.50 8.20
C ASN A 46 12.42 0.99 7.87
N ILE A 47 13.46 1.54 7.26
CA ILE A 47 13.49 2.90 6.72
C ILE A 47 13.69 2.77 5.22
N THR A 48 12.84 3.43 4.41
CA THR A 48 12.90 3.31 2.95
C THR A 48 13.14 4.66 2.28
N ILE A 49 12.09 5.34 1.90
CA ILE A 49 12.09 6.57 1.09
C ILE A 49 11.25 7.65 1.75
N GLY A 50 11.37 8.86 1.23
CA GLY A 50 10.57 10.01 1.67
C GLY A 50 10.22 10.93 0.50
N PRO A 51 9.68 12.15 0.77
CA PRO A 51 9.23 13.10 -0.26
C PRO A 51 10.28 13.37 -1.35
N LEU A 52 11.56 13.44 -1.00
CA LEU A 52 12.66 13.65 -1.95
C LEU A 52 12.70 12.58 -3.07
N ILE A 53 12.46 11.31 -2.72
CA ILE A 53 12.45 10.23 -3.71
C ILE A 53 11.15 10.26 -4.51
N VAL A 54 10.00 10.53 -3.88
CA VAL A 54 8.72 10.70 -4.58
C VAL A 54 8.84 11.80 -5.64
N GLU A 55 9.42 12.95 -5.30
CA GLU A 55 9.71 14.03 -6.25
C GLU A 55 10.64 13.59 -7.39
N ALA A 56 11.68 12.80 -7.08
CA ALA A 56 12.58 12.27 -8.10
C ALA A 56 11.85 11.31 -9.07
N VAL A 57 10.97 10.45 -8.55
CA VAL A 57 10.11 9.57 -9.36
C VAL A 57 9.16 10.39 -10.22
N ARG A 58 8.51 11.43 -9.66
CA ARG A 58 7.61 12.34 -10.40
C ARG A 58 8.31 13.01 -11.58
N ARG A 59 9.57 13.40 -11.43
CA ARG A 59 10.35 13.97 -12.55
C ARG A 59 10.68 12.96 -13.64
N CYS A 60 10.56 11.66 -13.37
CA CYS A 60 10.89 10.58 -14.31
C CYS A 60 9.67 9.93 -14.95
N ALA A 61 8.48 10.08 -14.39
CA ALA A 61 7.26 9.38 -14.83
C ALA A 61 6.03 10.29 -14.82
N ASP A 62 5.18 10.16 -15.84
CA ASP A 62 3.84 10.77 -15.89
C ASP A 62 2.74 9.84 -15.35
N MET A 63 3.11 8.67 -14.85
CA MET A 63 2.19 7.70 -14.26
C MET A 63 1.62 8.18 -12.93
N ILE A 64 0.51 7.57 -12.51
CA ILE A 64 -0.06 7.77 -11.17
C ILE A 64 0.97 7.31 -10.14
N LEU A 65 1.30 8.17 -9.17
CA LEU A 65 2.11 7.85 -8.01
C LEU A 65 1.20 7.55 -6.82
N ASP A 66 1.19 6.29 -6.45
CA ASP A 66 0.45 5.74 -5.33
C ASP A 66 1.38 5.61 -4.13
N VAL A 67 1.26 6.54 -3.18
CA VAL A 67 2.18 6.69 -2.04
C VAL A 67 1.56 6.12 -0.78
N HIS A 68 2.17 5.05 -0.28
CA HIS A 68 1.73 4.31 0.89
C HIS A 68 2.57 4.67 2.12
N LEU A 69 1.96 5.32 3.10
CA LEU A 69 2.63 5.85 4.29
C LEU A 69 2.57 4.85 5.47
N MET A 70 3.61 4.07 5.64
CA MET A 70 3.85 3.22 6.80
C MET A 70 4.72 3.98 7.81
N ILE A 71 4.21 5.09 8.32
CA ILE A 71 4.90 6.01 9.22
C ILE A 71 4.03 6.35 10.44
N GLU A 72 4.67 6.74 11.53
CA GLU A 72 3.97 7.35 12.66
C GLU A 72 3.55 8.79 12.30
N GLU A 73 2.40 9.21 12.82
CA GLU A 73 1.87 10.56 12.65
C GLU A 73 1.85 11.07 11.18
N PRO A 74 1.30 10.27 10.20
CA PRO A 74 1.35 10.63 8.79
C PRO A 74 0.73 11.99 8.47
N HIS A 75 -0.21 12.47 9.30
CA HIS A 75 -0.81 13.80 9.16
C HIS A 75 0.19 14.97 9.18
N LYS A 76 1.36 14.78 9.76
CA LYS A 76 2.41 15.82 9.77
C LYS A 76 3.11 15.99 8.43
N PHE A 77 2.99 15.00 7.53
CA PHE A 77 3.75 14.91 6.29
C PHE A 77 2.88 14.94 5.03
N ILE A 78 1.54 15.02 5.16
CA ILE A 78 0.61 15.00 4.01
C ILE A 78 1.00 16.05 2.99
N LYS A 79 1.22 17.29 3.43
CA LYS A 79 1.58 18.39 2.51
C LYS A 79 2.90 18.13 1.79
N ASP A 80 3.91 17.57 2.46
CA ASP A 80 5.20 17.28 1.85
C ASP A 80 5.07 16.23 0.73
N PHE A 81 4.23 15.20 0.94
CA PHE A 81 3.95 14.19 -0.09
C PHE A 81 3.08 14.72 -1.22
N VAL A 82 2.14 15.63 -0.95
CA VAL A 82 1.38 16.34 -1.98
C VAL A 82 2.32 17.16 -2.86
N ASP A 83 3.18 17.96 -2.26
CA ASP A 83 4.11 18.83 -2.96
C ASP A 83 5.16 18.05 -3.76
N SER A 84 5.52 16.84 -3.32
CA SER A 84 6.42 15.93 -4.04
C SER A 84 5.79 15.26 -5.27
N GLY A 85 4.48 15.43 -5.49
CA GLY A 85 3.81 14.98 -6.71
C GLY A 85 3.04 13.67 -6.59
N SER A 86 2.69 13.23 -5.36
CA SER A 86 1.79 12.10 -5.14
C SER A 86 0.42 12.34 -5.76
N ASP A 87 -0.21 11.30 -6.32
CA ASP A 87 -1.59 11.34 -6.84
C ASP A 87 -2.57 10.66 -5.89
N ILE A 88 -2.11 9.60 -5.22
CA ILE A 88 -2.83 8.88 -4.17
C ILE A 88 -1.93 8.90 -2.93
N ILE A 89 -2.52 9.16 -1.76
CA ILE A 89 -1.81 9.07 -0.47
C ILE A 89 -2.62 8.15 0.42
N THR A 90 -2.02 7.03 0.83
CA THR A 90 -2.64 6.02 1.68
C THR A 90 -1.99 6.04 3.06
N ILE A 91 -2.82 6.22 4.11
CA ILE A 91 -2.40 6.19 5.51
C ILE A 91 -2.88 4.91 6.19
N HIS A 92 -2.14 4.42 7.16
CA HIS A 92 -2.59 3.31 8.00
C HIS A 92 -3.60 3.76 9.05
N ALA A 93 -4.72 3.05 9.16
CA ALA A 93 -5.69 3.28 10.23
C ALA A 93 -5.06 3.04 11.61
N GLU A 94 -4.14 2.07 11.70
CA GLU A 94 -3.39 1.75 12.90
C GLU A 94 -2.47 2.88 13.40
N ALA A 95 -2.11 3.85 12.56
CA ALA A 95 -1.37 5.04 13.00
C ALA A 95 -2.19 5.93 13.94
N TYR A 96 -3.49 5.69 14.02
CA TYR A 96 -4.46 6.41 14.87
C TYR A 96 -5.15 5.48 15.88
N ALA A 97 -4.57 4.33 16.19
CA ALA A 97 -5.03 3.48 17.28
C ALA A 97 -4.65 4.09 18.63
N GLY A 98 -5.55 3.99 19.62
CA GLY A 98 -5.37 4.54 20.96
C GLY A 98 -4.18 3.98 21.74
N GLU A 99 -4.01 4.43 23.00
CA GLU A 99 -2.93 3.96 23.89
C GLU A 99 -2.90 2.44 24.00
N GLY A 100 -1.78 1.84 23.60
CA GLY A 100 -1.59 0.38 23.51
C GLY A 100 -0.99 -0.06 22.18
N PHE A 101 -0.98 0.82 21.19
CA PHE A 101 -0.25 0.64 19.96
C PHE A 101 1.25 0.56 20.27
N LYS A 102 1.82 -0.63 20.24
CA LYS A 102 3.27 -0.82 20.43
C LYS A 102 3.96 -0.91 19.09
N PRO A 103 5.05 -0.16 18.88
CA PRO A 103 5.91 -0.38 17.72
C PRO A 103 6.34 -1.84 17.64
N TYR A 104 6.68 -2.29 16.43
CA TYR A 104 7.20 -3.64 16.25
C TYR A 104 8.29 -3.95 17.27
N PRO A 105 8.25 -5.12 17.93
CA PRO A 105 9.28 -5.47 18.90
C PRO A 105 10.65 -5.50 18.23
N ALA A 106 11.67 -5.11 18.97
CA ALA A 106 13.06 -5.22 18.55
C ALA A 106 13.37 -6.65 18.05
N LEU A 107 14.32 -6.77 17.11
CA LEU A 107 14.83 -8.06 16.64
C LEU A 107 15.19 -8.95 17.82
N ASN A 108 14.72 -10.21 17.82
CA ASN A 108 15.24 -11.19 18.76
C ASN A 108 16.70 -11.54 18.41
N ASN A 109 17.39 -12.22 19.32
CA ASN A 109 18.81 -12.62 19.17
C ASN A 109 19.09 -13.53 17.95
N GLN A 110 18.07 -13.92 17.18
CA GLN A 110 18.16 -14.74 15.96
C GLN A 110 17.87 -13.94 14.68
N GLY A 111 17.70 -12.61 14.79
CA GLY A 111 17.35 -11.75 13.65
C GLY A 111 15.94 -11.98 13.10
N LEU A 112 15.15 -12.83 13.75
CA LEU A 112 13.76 -13.11 13.38
C LEU A 112 12.85 -12.27 14.26
N ARG A 113 12.01 -11.46 13.61
CA ARG A 113 10.91 -10.79 14.30
C ARG A 113 9.74 -11.76 14.33
N LYS A 114 9.45 -12.32 15.50
CA LYS A 114 8.16 -12.97 15.71
C LYS A 114 7.11 -11.89 15.62
N GLY A 115 6.29 -11.96 14.57
CA GLY A 115 5.29 -10.97 14.25
C GLY A 115 4.35 -10.75 15.43
N MET A 116 4.34 -9.54 15.92
CA MET A 116 3.14 -8.95 16.48
C MET A 116 2.77 -7.86 15.48
N SER A 117 1.80 -8.17 14.65
CA SER A 117 1.10 -7.18 13.87
C SER A 117 0.50 -6.17 14.84
N LYS A 118 0.63 -4.89 14.50
CA LYS A 118 -0.15 -3.87 15.16
C LYS A 118 -1.61 -4.12 14.76
N THR A 119 -2.42 -4.63 15.66
CA THR A 119 -3.87 -4.75 15.46
C THR A 119 -4.53 -3.50 15.98
N ALA A 120 -5.48 -2.98 15.23
CA ALA A 120 -6.27 -1.83 15.64
C ALA A 120 -7.62 -2.33 16.16
N ASP A 121 -7.70 -2.56 17.47
CA ASP A 121 -8.98 -2.86 18.11
C ASP A 121 -9.78 -1.58 18.45
N ASN A 122 -9.13 -0.40 18.37
CA ASN A 122 -9.75 0.89 18.70
C ASN A 122 -9.05 2.01 17.91
N ILE A 123 -9.60 2.34 16.74
CA ILE A 123 -9.11 3.41 15.86
C ILE A 123 -9.86 4.71 16.20
N ASP A 124 -9.12 5.82 16.26
CA ASP A 124 -9.73 7.15 16.23
C ASP A 124 -10.23 7.48 14.82
N GLU A 125 -11.46 7.01 14.51
CA GLU A 125 -12.10 7.27 13.22
C GLU A 125 -12.23 8.76 12.91
N GLY A 126 -12.43 9.60 13.94
CA GLY A 126 -12.52 11.04 13.77
C GLY A 126 -11.24 11.61 13.18
N ARG A 127 -10.10 11.20 13.75
CA ARG A 127 -8.79 11.63 13.28
C ARG A 127 -8.46 11.07 11.89
N VAL A 128 -8.79 9.82 11.62
CA VAL A 128 -8.62 9.24 10.26
C VAL A 128 -9.42 10.05 9.24
N LYS A 129 -10.69 10.36 9.50
CA LYS A 129 -11.54 11.20 8.61
C LYS A 129 -10.94 12.57 8.35
N GLU A 130 -10.45 13.24 9.39
CA GLU A 130 -9.79 14.55 9.23
C GLU A 130 -8.64 14.47 8.23
N VAL A 131 -7.78 13.48 8.35
CA VAL A 131 -6.61 13.32 7.46
C VAL A 131 -7.00 12.93 6.05
N LEU A 132 -7.99 12.04 5.88
CA LEU A 132 -8.51 11.70 4.54
C LEU A 132 -9.09 12.93 3.84
N ARG A 133 -9.85 13.76 4.57
CA ARG A 133 -10.40 15.02 4.04
C ARG A 133 -9.30 16.04 3.73
N GLU A 134 -8.26 16.10 4.55
CA GLU A 134 -7.09 16.93 4.29
C GLU A 134 -6.42 16.55 2.96
N ILE A 135 -6.13 15.26 2.74
CA ILE A 135 -5.58 14.76 1.47
C ILE A 135 -6.48 15.18 0.29
N LYS A 136 -7.79 14.97 0.43
CA LYS A 136 -8.77 15.34 -0.62
C LYS A 136 -8.85 16.84 -0.85
N SER A 137 -8.61 17.67 0.16
CA SER A 137 -8.60 19.14 0.04
C SER A 137 -7.50 19.65 -0.88
N PHE A 138 -6.40 18.89 -1.03
CA PHE A 138 -5.34 19.15 -1.99
C PHE A 138 -5.62 18.58 -3.41
N GLY A 139 -6.82 18.05 -3.65
CA GLY A 139 -7.20 17.44 -4.93
C GLY A 139 -6.56 16.06 -5.18
N LYS A 140 -6.08 15.40 -4.13
CA LYS A 140 -5.47 14.06 -4.22
C LYS A 140 -6.47 12.98 -3.81
N LYS A 141 -6.27 11.73 -4.27
CA LYS A 141 -7.04 10.60 -3.77
C LYS A 141 -6.54 10.18 -2.38
N ALA A 142 -7.48 9.92 -1.49
CA ALA A 142 -7.20 9.50 -0.12
C ALA A 142 -7.43 8.01 0.06
N GLY A 143 -6.40 7.28 0.49
CA GLY A 143 -6.46 5.87 0.82
C GLY A 143 -6.33 5.62 2.33
N VAL A 144 -6.96 4.54 2.81
CA VAL A 144 -6.78 4.01 4.16
C VAL A 144 -6.35 2.56 4.10
N SER A 145 -5.31 2.20 4.87
CA SER A 145 -4.74 0.85 4.91
C SER A 145 -5.04 0.14 6.22
N LEU A 146 -5.13 -1.19 6.13
CA LEU A 146 -5.23 -2.11 7.27
C LEU A 146 -4.16 -3.21 7.19
N ASN A 147 -3.54 -3.50 8.33
CA ASN A 147 -2.64 -4.64 8.51
C ASN A 147 -3.37 -5.98 8.42
N PRO A 148 -2.66 -7.09 8.09
CA PRO A 148 -3.30 -8.39 7.90
C PRO A 148 -4.04 -8.90 9.14
N ASP A 149 -3.57 -8.57 10.33
CA ASP A 149 -4.18 -9.04 11.59
C ASP A 149 -5.25 -8.07 12.13
N SER A 150 -5.32 -6.83 11.63
CA SER A 150 -6.36 -5.88 12.03
C SER A 150 -7.74 -6.35 11.59
N PRO A 151 -8.77 -6.24 12.44
CA PRO A 151 -10.15 -6.46 12.01
C PRO A 151 -10.57 -5.44 10.96
N LEU A 152 -11.69 -5.68 10.28
CA LEU A 152 -12.31 -4.69 9.41
C LEU A 152 -13.02 -3.65 10.31
N CYS A 153 -12.30 -2.61 10.71
CA CYS A 153 -12.71 -1.61 11.70
C CYS A 153 -12.70 -0.18 11.13
N ILE A 154 -12.95 -0.05 9.84
CA ILE A 154 -12.89 1.22 9.11
C ILE A 154 -14.21 1.58 8.43
N GLU A 155 -15.31 0.91 8.79
CA GLU A 155 -16.61 1.15 8.16
C GLU A 155 -17.05 2.61 8.28
N GLY A 156 -16.77 3.22 9.42
CA GLY A 156 -17.11 4.61 9.67
C GLY A 156 -16.37 5.62 8.81
N VAL A 157 -15.21 5.28 8.23
CA VAL A 157 -14.39 6.21 7.42
C VAL A 157 -14.52 5.99 5.91
N LEU A 158 -15.29 4.99 5.45
CA LEU A 158 -15.37 4.60 4.04
C LEU A 158 -15.93 5.70 3.12
N GLU A 159 -16.77 6.59 3.61
CA GLU A 159 -17.31 7.72 2.82
C GLU A 159 -16.23 8.77 2.52
N ASP A 160 -15.21 8.86 3.36
CA ASP A 160 -14.10 9.79 3.19
C ASP A 160 -12.93 9.18 2.40
N ALA A 161 -12.88 7.84 2.25
CA ALA A 161 -11.83 7.14 1.52
C ALA A 161 -12.20 6.92 0.04
N ASP A 162 -11.26 7.18 -0.86
CA ASP A 162 -11.35 6.84 -2.28
C ASP A 162 -10.83 5.42 -2.55
N MET A 163 -9.96 4.91 -1.67
CA MET A 163 -9.32 3.61 -1.77
C MET A 163 -9.12 2.98 -0.38
N VAL A 164 -9.25 1.66 -0.30
CA VAL A 164 -8.87 0.87 0.87
C VAL A 164 -7.77 -0.11 0.47
N LEU A 165 -6.63 -0.05 1.14
CA LEU A 165 -5.51 -0.95 0.97
C LEU A 165 -5.52 -2.03 2.06
N PHE A 166 -5.50 -3.30 1.67
CA PHE A 166 -5.22 -4.41 2.57
C PHE A 166 -3.76 -4.86 2.44
N MET A 167 -3.02 -4.79 3.54
CA MET A 167 -1.74 -5.48 3.62
C MET A 167 -1.99 -6.98 3.67
N SER A 168 -1.35 -7.71 2.79
CA SER A 168 -1.37 -9.18 2.74
C SER A 168 -0.04 -9.82 3.16
N VAL A 169 0.82 -9.01 3.75
CA VAL A 169 2.04 -9.38 4.48
C VAL A 169 2.17 -8.45 5.69
N HIS A 170 3.01 -8.81 6.66
CA HIS A 170 3.35 -7.85 7.71
C HIS A 170 4.26 -6.76 7.12
N PRO A 171 3.86 -5.46 7.20
CA PRO A 171 4.63 -4.39 6.60
C PRO A 171 6.08 -4.31 7.10
N GLY A 172 7.00 -3.84 6.23
CA GLY A 172 8.39 -3.58 6.57
C GLY A 172 9.41 -4.17 5.60
N PHE A 173 9.15 -5.31 4.96
CA PHE A 173 10.10 -5.95 4.05
C PHE A 173 9.40 -6.56 2.83
N GLY A 174 10.07 -6.48 1.67
CA GLY A 174 9.62 -7.15 0.47
C GLY A 174 9.87 -8.67 0.48
N GLY A 175 9.32 -9.39 -0.53
CA GLY A 175 9.58 -10.81 -0.76
C GLY A 175 8.90 -11.79 0.22
N GLN A 176 7.93 -11.34 1.00
CA GLN A 176 7.15 -12.16 1.92
C GLN A 176 6.05 -12.95 1.20
N SER A 177 5.59 -14.03 1.84
CA SER A 177 4.48 -14.85 1.34
C SER A 177 3.14 -14.20 1.65
N PHE A 178 2.20 -14.31 0.71
CA PHE A 178 0.84 -13.82 0.83
C PHE A 178 0.09 -14.48 1.99
N ILE A 179 -0.59 -13.68 2.80
CA ILE A 179 -1.42 -14.12 3.92
C ILE A 179 -2.87 -14.27 3.45
N GLU A 180 -3.33 -15.49 3.22
CA GLU A 180 -4.68 -15.78 2.70
C GLU A 180 -5.82 -15.32 3.62
N ALA A 181 -5.55 -15.15 4.91
CA ALA A 181 -6.53 -14.70 5.89
C ALA A 181 -7.12 -13.30 5.59
N VAL A 182 -6.52 -12.53 4.66
CA VAL A 182 -7.07 -11.22 4.24
C VAL A 182 -8.24 -11.36 3.25
N LEU A 183 -8.33 -12.46 2.49
CA LEU A 183 -9.36 -12.65 1.46
C LEU A 183 -10.82 -12.51 1.99
N PRO A 184 -11.19 -13.10 3.15
CA PRO A 184 -12.51 -12.88 3.73
C PRO A 184 -12.81 -11.41 4.05
N LYS A 185 -11.81 -10.63 4.49
CA LYS A 185 -11.97 -9.19 4.79
C LYS A 185 -12.20 -8.38 3.53
N ILE A 186 -11.44 -8.65 2.46
CA ILE A 186 -11.64 -8.04 1.13
C ILE A 186 -13.06 -8.31 0.65
N LYS A 187 -13.51 -9.55 0.74
CA LYS A 187 -14.86 -9.97 0.33
C LYS A 187 -15.97 -9.33 1.17
N ALA A 188 -15.73 -9.13 2.46
CA ALA A 188 -16.66 -8.44 3.35
C ALA A 188 -16.75 -6.95 3.00
N LEU A 189 -15.59 -6.28 2.83
CA LEU A 189 -15.54 -4.87 2.46
C LEU A 189 -16.22 -4.61 1.11
N ARG A 190 -15.96 -5.44 0.09
CA ARG A 190 -16.55 -5.25 -1.26
C ARG A 190 -18.08 -5.24 -1.27
N LYS A 191 -18.74 -5.85 -0.26
CA LYS A 191 -20.21 -5.81 -0.15
C LYS A 191 -20.76 -4.45 0.25
N ILE A 192 -19.96 -3.64 0.94
CA ILE A 192 -20.38 -2.36 1.52
C ILE A 192 -19.63 -1.17 0.94
N TYR A 193 -18.57 -1.39 0.15
CA TYR A 193 -17.72 -0.34 -0.38
C TYR A 193 -17.58 -0.43 -1.90
N SER A 194 -17.94 0.66 -2.60
CA SER A 194 -17.86 0.76 -4.06
C SER A 194 -16.54 1.36 -4.55
N GLY A 195 -15.71 1.94 -3.68
CA GLY A 195 -14.42 2.53 -4.00
C GLY A 195 -13.37 1.50 -4.46
N ASP A 196 -12.14 1.92 -4.63
CA ASP A 196 -11.06 1.04 -5.03
C ASP A 196 -10.58 0.20 -3.85
N ILE A 197 -10.33 -1.10 -4.07
CA ILE A 197 -9.73 -2.00 -3.10
C ILE A 197 -8.39 -2.46 -3.66
N GLU A 198 -7.35 -2.07 -2.97
CA GLU A 198 -5.98 -2.43 -3.25
C GLU A 198 -5.50 -3.52 -2.30
N VAL A 199 -4.58 -4.35 -2.78
CA VAL A 199 -3.93 -5.38 -1.97
C VAL A 199 -2.43 -5.32 -2.21
N ASP A 200 -1.65 -5.29 -1.14
CA ASP A 200 -0.20 -5.25 -1.19
C ASP A 200 0.41 -6.36 -0.31
N GLY A 201 1.36 -7.08 -0.92
CA GLY A 201 2.20 -8.07 -0.26
C GLY A 201 2.10 -9.48 -0.83
N GLY A 202 3.21 -9.99 -1.35
CA GLY A 202 3.33 -11.37 -1.81
C GLY A 202 2.50 -11.74 -3.04
N ILE A 203 2.04 -10.75 -3.81
CA ILE A 203 1.17 -10.92 -4.97
C ILE A 203 1.95 -11.46 -6.17
N ASN A 204 1.38 -12.44 -6.86
CA ASN A 204 1.93 -13.09 -8.04
C ASN A 204 0.82 -13.72 -8.90
N ASP A 205 1.16 -14.35 -10.02
CA ASP A 205 0.22 -14.97 -10.96
C ASP A 205 -0.61 -16.13 -10.38
N ARG A 206 -0.17 -16.75 -9.27
CA ARG A 206 -0.89 -17.88 -8.66
C ARG A 206 -2.02 -17.42 -7.75
N ASN A 207 -1.87 -16.24 -7.11
CA ASN A 207 -2.85 -15.72 -6.14
C ASN A 207 -3.66 -14.52 -6.65
N ALA A 208 -3.23 -13.84 -7.73
CA ALA A 208 -3.91 -12.68 -8.28
C ALA A 208 -5.41 -12.94 -8.53
N LYS A 209 -5.74 -14.08 -9.15
CA LYS A 209 -7.14 -14.44 -9.42
C LYS A 209 -7.99 -14.53 -8.15
N SER A 210 -7.51 -15.15 -7.08
CA SER A 210 -8.26 -15.29 -5.82
C SER A 210 -8.48 -13.94 -5.14
N ILE A 211 -7.53 -13.02 -5.28
CA ILE A 211 -7.60 -11.65 -4.75
C ILE A 211 -8.64 -10.84 -5.54
N ILE A 212 -8.64 -10.93 -6.86
CA ILE A 212 -9.63 -10.30 -7.74
C ILE A 212 -11.04 -10.87 -7.46
N ASP A 213 -11.17 -12.18 -7.36
CA ASP A 213 -12.44 -12.86 -7.06
C ASP A 213 -12.98 -12.47 -5.66
N ALA A 214 -12.10 -12.12 -4.73
CA ALA A 214 -12.51 -11.58 -3.43
C ALA A 214 -13.04 -10.14 -3.52
N GLY A 215 -12.73 -9.40 -4.59
CA GLY A 215 -13.27 -8.06 -4.85
C GLY A 215 -12.23 -6.94 -4.92
N ALA A 216 -10.94 -7.24 -4.84
CA ALA A 216 -9.89 -6.27 -5.11
C ALA A 216 -9.83 -5.92 -6.61
N ASN A 217 -9.39 -4.71 -6.90
CA ASN A 217 -9.20 -4.25 -8.27
C ASN A 217 -7.85 -3.55 -8.49
N ILE A 218 -7.03 -3.39 -7.47
CA ILE A 218 -5.65 -2.90 -7.58
C ILE A 218 -4.72 -3.91 -6.93
N LEU A 219 -3.69 -4.33 -7.66
CA LEU A 219 -2.73 -5.34 -7.23
C LEU A 219 -1.33 -4.73 -7.18
N VAL A 220 -0.75 -4.66 -5.98
CA VAL A 220 0.63 -4.21 -5.78
C VAL A 220 1.58 -5.40 -5.88
N ALA A 221 2.51 -5.35 -6.81
CA ALA A 221 3.45 -6.44 -7.05
C ALA A 221 4.90 -5.92 -7.12
N GLY A 222 5.69 -6.18 -6.08
CA GLY A 222 7.11 -5.83 -6.04
C GLY A 222 7.99 -6.93 -6.63
N SER A 223 8.40 -7.89 -5.80
CA SER A 223 9.36 -8.94 -6.16
C SER A 223 8.93 -9.78 -7.37
N TYR A 224 7.64 -10.06 -7.53
CA TYR A 224 7.12 -10.77 -8.70
C TYR A 224 7.37 -9.98 -9.99
N PHE A 225 7.06 -8.68 -9.99
CA PHE A 225 7.26 -7.81 -11.16
C PHE A 225 8.74 -7.64 -11.47
N PHE A 226 9.56 -7.21 -10.50
CA PHE A 226 10.99 -6.95 -10.74
C PHE A 226 11.81 -8.21 -11.00
N GLY A 227 11.40 -9.38 -10.48
CA GLY A 227 12.00 -10.67 -10.77
C GLY A 227 11.62 -11.28 -12.14
N ALA A 228 10.56 -10.82 -12.79
CA ALA A 228 10.12 -11.34 -14.07
C ALA A 228 11.09 -10.97 -15.20
N LYS A 229 11.35 -11.89 -16.14
CA LYS A 229 12.15 -11.60 -17.35
C LYS A 229 11.41 -10.66 -18.31
N ASP A 230 10.11 -10.87 -18.47
CA ASP A 230 9.21 -10.05 -19.27
C ASP A 230 8.21 -9.35 -18.34
N LYS A 231 8.35 -8.03 -18.18
CA LYS A 231 7.53 -7.20 -17.30
C LYS A 231 6.10 -7.07 -17.83
N SER A 232 5.93 -6.98 -19.14
CA SER A 232 4.61 -6.89 -19.77
C SER A 232 3.82 -8.20 -19.62
N ASP A 233 4.48 -9.36 -19.72
CA ASP A 233 3.86 -10.66 -19.46
C ASP A 233 3.45 -10.79 -17.98
N ALA A 234 4.30 -10.31 -17.05
CA ALA A 234 3.97 -10.30 -15.63
C ALA A 234 2.72 -9.46 -15.34
N VAL A 235 2.62 -8.25 -15.90
CA VAL A 235 1.42 -7.38 -15.75
C VAL A 235 0.18 -8.07 -16.33
N LYS A 236 0.27 -8.68 -17.50
CA LYS A 236 -0.86 -9.43 -18.11
C LYS A 236 -1.34 -10.57 -17.22
N LYS A 237 -0.43 -11.38 -16.67
CA LYS A 237 -0.74 -12.50 -15.79
C LYS A 237 -1.39 -12.06 -14.48
N LEU A 238 -1.03 -10.90 -13.94
CA LEU A 238 -1.69 -10.32 -12.76
C LEU A 238 -3.13 -9.88 -13.05
N ARG A 239 -3.44 -9.49 -14.27
CA ARG A 239 -4.80 -9.07 -14.63
C ARG A 239 -5.76 -10.25 -14.91
N GLY A 240 -5.24 -11.45 -15.16
CA GLY A 240 -6.00 -12.67 -15.49
C GLY A 240 -6.15 -12.90 -16.98
#